data_c5fa6849ca5d1754a088ad4c7b70fa52
#
_entry.id   c5fa6849ca5d1754a088ad4c7b70fa52
#
_cell.length_a   1.000
_cell.length_b   1.000
_cell.length_c   1.000
_cell.angle_alpha   90.00
_cell.angle_beta   90.00
_cell.angle_gamma   90.00
#
_symmetry.space_group_name_H-M   'P 1'
#
loop_
_entity.id
_entity.type
_entity.pdbx_description
1 polymer ?
#
loop_
_entity_poly.entity_id
_entity_poly.type
_entity_poly.pdbx_seq_one_letter_code
_entity_poly.pdbx_strand_id
1 'polypeptide(L)'
;IGGIVAGSRVFAFAHAEPRGRYDYADLETTAKKDGSGYMLNGHKAVVIGAPWASHLVVTARTSGERRDRSGVSVFVVEKASAGITTRDYVTVDGRRASEVYFENVSVPAEALIGAEGEGLALIELVTDEAIAAICAEACGAMKVAHAMTVEYSRQRKQFGVPIGSFQVLQHRMVDMY
;
A
#
# COMPACT_ATOMS: atom_id res chain seq x y z
N ILE A 1 13.25 -14.39 2.28
CA ILE A 1 13.65 -13.34 3.25
C ILE A 1 15.08 -12.86 2.96
N GLY A 2 16.07 -13.75 2.77
CA GLY A 2 17.48 -13.35 2.58
C GLY A 2 17.71 -12.30 1.50
N GLY A 3 17.03 -12.39 0.37
CA GLY A 3 17.14 -11.39 -0.72
C GLY A 3 16.55 -10.01 -0.35
N ILE A 4 15.55 -9.95 0.54
CA ILE A 4 15.00 -8.69 1.05
C ILE A 4 16.03 -8.02 1.96
N VAL A 5 16.58 -8.78 2.92
CA VAL A 5 17.61 -8.30 3.86
C VAL A 5 18.85 -7.81 3.13
N ALA A 6 19.28 -8.52 2.09
CA ALA A 6 20.42 -8.15 1.25
C ALA A 6 20.14 -7.00 0.27
N GLY A 7 18.91 -6.53 0.15
CA GLY A 7 18.49 -5.51 -0.81
C GLY A 7 18.50 -5.98 -2.28
N SER A 8 18.72 -7.28 -2.53
CA SER A 8 18.75 -7.84 -3.89
C SER A 8 17.35 -8.14 -4.45
N ARG A 9 16.31 -8.14 -3.61
CA ARG A 9 14.91 -8.28 -3.99
C ARG A 9 14.08 -7.17 -3.38
N VAL A 10 13.41 -6.41 -4.23
CA VAL A 10 12.48 -5.35 -3.84
C VAL A 10 11.08 -5.81 -4.19
N PHE A 11 10.16 -5.68 -3.24
CA PHE A 11 8.77 -6.10 -3.39
C PHE A 11 7.84 -4.90 -3.43
N ALA A 12 6.78 -4.99 -4.23
CA ALA A 12 5.65 -4.07 -4.19
C ALA A 12 4.35 -4.84 -3.97
N PHE A 13 3.46 -4.27 -3.15
CA PHE A 13 2.17 -4.89 -2.86
C PHE A 13 1.14 -4.48 -3.91
N ALA A 14 0.77 -5.42 -4.76
CA ALA A 14 -0.17 -5.26 -5.86
C ALA A 14 -1.55 -5.79 -5.44
N HIS A 15 -2.27 -5.00 -4.64
CA HIS A 15 -3.59 -5.34 -4.12
C HIS A 15 -4.70 -4.51 -4.77
N ALA A 16 -4.58 -3.18 -4.74
CA ALA A 16 -5.62 -2.26 -5.18
C ALA A 16 -6.01 -2.48 -6.64
N GLU A 17 -7.30 -2.40 -6.92
CA GLU A 17 -7.87 -2.47 -8.27
C GLU A 17 -8.69 -1.22 -8.58
N PRO A 18 -8.91 -0.84 -9.85
CA PRO A 18 -9.57 0.41 -10.21
C PRO A 18 -10.97 0.60 -9.60
N ARG A 19 -11.67 -0.51 -9.31
CA ARG A 19 -13.04 -0.51 -8.80
C ARG A 19 -13.15 -1.01 -7.36
N GLY A 20 -12.08 -1.57 -6.77
CA GLY A 20 -12.10 -2.21 -5.44
C GLY A 20 -12.16 -1.23 -4.27
N ARG A 21 -11.78 0.03 -4.47
CA ARG A 21 -11.69 1.06 -3.42
C ARG A 21 -10.94 0.55 -2.18
N TYR A 22 -11.61 0.50 -1.02
CA TYR A 22 -11.04 0.11 0.29
C TYR A 22 -11.51 -1.26 0.77
N ASP A 23 -12.25 -2.00 -0.05
CA ASP A 23 -12.69 -3.37 0.26
C ASP A 23 -11.64 -4.38 -0.25
N TYR A 24 -10.94 -5.03 0.67
CA TYR A 24 -9.90 -6.01 0.34
C TYR A 24 -10.44 -7.28 -0.31
N ALA A 25 -11.72 -7.56 -0.18
CA ALA A 25 -12.37 -8.69 -0.85
C ALA A 25 -12.81 -8.36 -2.28
N ASP A 26 -12.95 -7.07 -2.64
CA ASP A 26 -13.42 -6.66 -3.97
C ASP A 26 -12.32 -6.78 -5.02
N LEU A 27 -12.13 -8.00 -5.56
CA LEU A 27 -11.08 -8.36 -6.50
C LEU A 27 -11.67 -8.93 -7.81
N GLU A 28 -11.28 -8.32 -8.92
CA GLU A 28 -11.56 -8.81 -10.29
C GLU A 28 -10.37 -9.62 -10.87
N THR A 29 -9.14 -9.39 -10.37
CA THR A 29 -7.97 -10.20 -10.75
C THR A 29 -8.18 -11.66 -10.35
N THR A 30 -7.99 -12.57 -11.28
CA THR A 30 -8.19 -14.00 -11.10
C THR A 30 -6.88 -14.78 -11.16
N ALA A 31 -6.82 -15.89 -10.42
CA ALA A 31 -5.78 -16.91 -10.53
C ALA A 31 -6.45 -18.28 -10.70
N LYS A 32 -6.43 -18.80 -11.93
CA LYS A 32 -7.02 -20.10 -12.25
C LYS A 32 -5.93 -21.17 -12.24
N LYS A 33 -6.23 -22.35 -11.69
CA LYS A 33 -5.31 -23.50 -11.78
C LYS A 33 -5.00 -23.83 -13.25
N ASP A 34 -3.70 -24.00 -13.54
CA ASP A 34 -3.20 -24.40 -14.85
C ASP A 34 -2.02 -25.39 -14.65
N GLY A 35 -2.31 -26.66 -14.92
CA GLY A 35 -1.36 -27.73 -14.64
C GLY A 35 -1.00 -27.80 -13.15
N SER A 36 0.30 -27.66 -12.84
CA SER A 36 0.82 -27.64 -11.46
C SER A 36 0.90 -26.25 -10.85
N GLY A 37 0.46 -25.20 -11.56
CA GLY A 37 0.54 -23.80 -11.12
C GLY A 37 -0.77 -23.05 -11.29
N TYR A 38 -0.65 -21.75 -11.55
CA TYR A 38 -1.77 -20.84 -11.74
C TYR A 38 -1.54 -19.92 -12.92
N MET A 39 -2.62 -19.51 -13.55
CA MET A 39 -2.69 -18.52 -14.62
C MET A 39 -3.35 -17.26 -14.06
N LEU A 40 -2.61 -16.16 -13.95
CA LEU A 40 -3.09 -14.87 -13.44
C LEU A 40 -3.56 -14.00 -14.60
N ASN A 41 -4.74 -13.38 -14.42
CA ASN A 41 -5.31 -12.38 -15.30
C ASN A 41 -5.95 -11.26 -14.50
N GLY A 42 -5.66 -10.00 -14.84
CA GLY A 42 -6.28 -8.86 -14.15
C GLY A 42 -5.49 -7.56 -14.26
N HIS A 43 -5.90 -6.59 -13.43
CA HIS A 43 -5.33 -5.25 -13.42
C HIS A 43 -5.22 -4.75 -11.98
N LYS A 44 -4.01 -4.40 -11.56
CA LYS A 44 -3.73 -3.74 -10.28
C LYS A 44 -3.40 -2.27 -10.51
N ALA A 45 -4.06 -1.42 -9.74
CA ALA A 45 -3.92 0.03 -9.83
C ALA A 45 -3.10 0.58 -8.66
N VAL A 46 -2.40 1.69 -8.90
CA VAL A 46 -1.66 2.45 -7.87
C VAL A 46 -0.71 1.56 -7.05
N VAL A 47 0.00 0.66 -7.73
CA VAL A 47 0.98 -0.20 -7.06
C VAL A 47 2.22 0.62 -6.72
N ILE A 48 2.26 1.11 -5.47
CA ILE A 48 3.34 1.96 -4.96
C ILE A 48 4.65 1.18 -4.96
N GLY A 49 5.72 1.80 -5.48
CA GLY A 49 7.04 1.20 -5.54
C GLY A 49 7.24 0.18 -6.66
N ALA A 50 6.22 -0.17 -7.43
CA ALA A 50 6.33 -1.12 -8.53
C ALA A 50 7.39 -0.76 -9.59
N PRO A 51 7.65 0.53 -9.92
CA PRO A 51 8.74 0.86 -10.84
C PRO A 51 10.11 0.29 -10.43
N TRP A 52 10.39 0.19 -9.14
CA TRP A 52 11.66 -0.32 -8.60
C TRP A 52 11.59 -1.79 -8.15
N ALA A 53 10.39 -2.35 -8.07
CA ALA A 53 10.22 -3.72 -7.61
C ALA A 53 10.76 -4.74 -8.61
N SER A 54 11.41 -5.77 -8.11
CA SER A 54 11.74 -6.99 -8.84
C SER A 54 10.62 -8.04 -8.74
N HIS A 55 9.85 -7.98 -7.65
CA HIS A 55 8.75 -8.92 -7.37
C HIS A 55 7.51 -8.16 -6.94
N LEU A 56 6.36 -8.74 -7.25
CA LEU A 56 5.05 -8.25 -6.84
C LEU A 56 4.42 -9.25 -5.87
N VAL A 57 3.86 -8.76 -4.76
CA VAL A 57 2.94 -9.54 -3.92
C VAL A 57 1.54 -9.25 -4.45
N VAL A 58 0.96 -10.22 -5.14
CA VAL A 58 -0.28 -10.05 -5.91
C VAL A 58 -1.43 -10.76 -5.20
N THR A 59 -2.53 -10.06 -4.98
CA THR A 59 -3.78 -10.67 -4.53
C THR A 59 -4.61 -11.06 -5.75
N ALA A 60 -5.17 -12.27 -5.76
CA ALA A 60 -6.03 -12.73 -6.84
C ALA A 60 -7.11 -13.68 -6.32
N ARG A 61 -8.20 -13.74 -7.03
CA ARG A 61 -9.31 -14.62 -6.72
C ARG A 61 -9.10 -16.00 -7.34
N THR A 62 -9.03 -17.02 -6.50
CA THR A 62 -8.91 -18.42 -6.91
C THR A 62 -10.27 -19.14 -6.95
N SER A 63 -11.26 -18.63 -6.21
CA SER A 63 -12.63 -19.16 -6.20
C SER A 63 -13.63 -18.11 -5.71
N GLY A 64 -14.94 -18.42 -5.82
CA GLY A 64 -16.02 -17.55 -5.38
C GLY A 64 -16.27 -16.36 -6.27
N GLU A 65 -17.19 -15.51 -5.84
CA GLU A 65 -17.59 -14.29 -6.54
C GLU A 65 -16.71 -13.10 -6.14
N ARG A 66 -16.77 -12.01 -6.90
CA ARG A 66 -15.91 -10.83 -6.80
C ARG A 66 -15.70 -10.29 -5.37
N ARG A 67 -16.74 -10.32 -4.51
CA ARG A 67 -16.71 -9.74 -3.15
C ARG A 67 -16.78 -10.78 -2.04
N ASP A 68 -16.70 -12.04 -2.38
CA ASP A 68 -16.69 -13.09 -1.37
C ASP A 68 -15.45 -12.95 -0.48
N ARG A 69 -15.62 -13.11 0.82
CA ARG A 69 -14.49 -13.03 1.77
C ARG A 69 -13.59 -14.26 1.71
N SER A 70 -14.09 -15.39 1.21
CA SER A 70 -13.30 -16.57 0.89
C SER A 70 -12.86 -16.56 -0.58
N GLY A 71 -11.85 -17.35 -0.92
CA GLY A 71 -11.37 -17.49 -2.30
C GLY A 71 -10.36 -16.43 -2.76
N VAL A 72 -9.89 -15.58 -1.86
CA VAL A 72 -8.77 -14.67 -2.11
C VAL A 72 -7.45 -15.38 -1.80
N SER A 73 -6.50 -15.33 -2.71
CA SER A 73 -5.16 -15.90 -2.55
C SER A 73 -4.08 -14.84 -2.80
N VAL A 74 -2.90 -15.07 -2.24
CA VAL A 74 -1.76 -14.16 -2.36
C VAL A 74 -0.60 -14.87 -3.05
N PHE A 75 0.00 -14.24 -4.04
CA PHE A 75 1.10 -14.80 -4.83
C PHE A 75 2.32 -13.90 -4.84
N VAL A 76 3.51 -14.49 -4.85
CA VAL A 76 4.76 -13.79 -5.17
C VAL A 76 5.07 -13.99 -6.64
N VAL A 77 5.11 -12.92 -7.41
CA VAL A 77 5.31 -12.96 -8.86
C VAL A 77 6.53 -12.12 -9.23
N GLU A 78 7.43 -12.65 -10.04
CA GLU A 78 8.51 -11.85 -10.62
C GLU A 78 7.92 -10.83 -11.60
N LYS A 79 8.23 -9.54 -11.42
CA LYS A 79 7.69 -8.47 -12.29
C LYS A 79 8.09 -8.64 -13.77
N ALA A 80 9.22 -9.29 -14.03
CA ALA A 80 9.71 -9.56 -15.37
C ALA A 80 9.04 -10.78 -16.06
N SER A 81 8.07 -11.44 -15.41
CA SER A 81 7.35 -12.58 -16.00
C SER A 81 6.63 -12.18 -17.28
N ALA A 82 6.61 -13.08 -18.24
CA ALA A 82 5.86 -12.90 -19.48
C ALA A 82 4.37 -12.64 -19.18
N GLY A 83 3.75 -11.72 -19.92
CA GLY A 83 2.36 -11.32 -19.71
C GLY A 83 2.15 -10.22 -18.68
N ILE A 84 3.20 -9.72 -18.03
CA ILE A 84 3.12 -8.54 -17.16
C ILE A 84 3.54 -7.30 -17.95
N THR A 85 2.67 -6.29 -17.95
CA THR A 85 2.97 -4.95 -18.46
C THR A 85 2.70 -3.89 -17.40
N THR A 86 3.50 -2.81 -17.39
CA THR A 86 3.35 -1.74 -16.41
C THR A 86 3.25 -0.38 -17.08
N ARG A 87 2.48 0.52 -16.48
CA ARG A 87 2.46 1.93 -16.83
C ARG A 87 2.83 2.74 -15.59
N ASP A 88 4.04 3.27 -15.58
CA ASP A 88 4.61 3.99 -14.46
C ASP A 88 4.19 5.46 -14.46
N TYR A 89 3.99 6.03 -13.26
CA TYR A 89 3.68 7.44 -13.06
C TYR A 89 4.12 7.93 -11.68
N VAL A 90 4.11 9.24 -11.50
CA VAL A 90 4.39 9.91 -10.23
C VAL A 90 3.06 10.25 -9.58
N THR A 91 2.90 9.93 -8.29
CA THR A 91 1.75 10.33 -7.49
C THR A 91 1.89 11.77 -6.99
N VAL A 92 0.80 12.37 -6.52
CA VAL A 92 0.76 13.78 -6.09
C VAL A 92 1.73 14.08 -4.93
N ASP A 93 2.02 13.08 -4.11
CA ASP A 93 3.00 13.14 -3.00
C ASP A 93 4.45 12.86 -3.44
N GLY A 94 4.70 12.75 -4.75
CA GLY A 94 6.03 12.53 -5.32
C GLY A 94 6.50 11.07 -5.32
N ARG A 95 5.73 10.12 -4.81
CA ARG A 95 6.06 8.70 -4.91
C ARG A 95 5.89 8.21 -6.35
N ARG A 96 6.46 7.06 -6.63
CA ARG A 96 6.25 6.39 -7.92
C ARG A 96 5.35 5.18 -7.75
N ALA A 97 4.41 5.03 -8.68
CA ALA A 97 3.48 3.92 -8.73
C ALA A 97 3.34 3.41 -10.17
N SER A 98 2.72 2.26 -10.33
CA SER A 98 2.38 1.69 -11.63
C SER A 98 0.95 1.17 -11.64
N GLU A 99 0.31 1.27 -12.81
CA GLU A 99 -0.71 0.31 -13.20
C GLU A 99 0.01 -0.97 -13.63
N VAL A 100 -0.46 -2.12 -13.18
CA VAL A 100 0.12 -3.43 -13.51
C VAL A 100 -0.94 -4.32 -14.11
N TYR A 101 -0.71 -4.76 -15.32
CA TYR A 101 -1.62 -5.63 -16.08
C TYR A 101 -1.04 -7.03 -16.13
N PHE A 102 -1.89 -8.02 -15.93
CA PHE A 102 -1.58 -9.45 -16.01
C PHE A 102 -2.41 -10.07 -17.12
N GLU A 103 -1.73 -10.58 -18.14
CA GLU A 103 -2.35 -11.25 -19.29
C GLU A 103 -1.76 -12.65 -19.42
N ASN A 104 -2.50 -13.65 -18.95
CA ASN A 104 -2.10 -15.05 -18.94
C ASN A 104 -0.70 -15.27 -18.33
N VAL A 105 -0.47 -14.68 -17.16
CA VAL A 105 0.79 -14.81 -16.44
C VAL A 105 0.82 -16.16 -15.72
N SER A 106 1.71 -17.05 -16.17
CA SER A 106 1.93 -18.35 -15.52
C SER A 106 2.79 -18.18 -14.27
N VAL A 107 2.32 -18.70 -13.15
CA VAL A 107 3.07 -18.74 -11.87
C VAL A 107 3.05 -20.16 -11.31
N PRO A 108 4.17 -20.62 -10.74
CA PRO A 108 4.25 -21.95 -10.14
C PRO A 108 3.44 -22.04 -8.84
N ALA A 109 3.11 -23.24 -8.40
CA ALA A 109 2.34 -23.44 -7.17
C ALA A 109 3.04 -22.86 -5.92
N GLU A 110 4.37 -22.87 -5.91
CA GLU A 110 5.20 -22.35 -4.82
C GLU A 110 5.15 -20.82 -4.71
N ALA A 111 4.60 -20.13 -5.71
CA ALA A 111 4.35 -18.69 -5.66
C ALA A 111 3.23 -18.31 -4.70
N LEU A 112 2.35 -19.28 -4.35
CA LEU A 112 1.27 -19.08 -3.40
C LEU A 112 1.82 -18.87 -1.98
N ILE A 113 1.36 -17.83 -1.31
CA ILE A 113 1.65 -17.56 0.11
C ILE A 113 0.47 -18.06 0.96
N GLY A 114 0.75 -18.97 1.88
CA GLY A 114 -0.28 -19.55 2.76
C GLY A 114 -1.17 -20.56 2.05
N ALA A 115 -2.42 -20.69 2.48
CA ALA A 115 -3.39 -21.61 1.90
C ALA A 115 -4.19 -20.91 0.77
N GLU A 116 -4.55 -21.69 -0.25
CA GLU A 116 -5.39 -21.21 -1.35
C GLU A 116 -6.76 -20.78 -0.83
N GLY A 117 -7.20 -19.59 -1.22
CA GLY A 117 -8.50 -19.04 -0.85
C GLY A 117 -8.57 -18.40 0.53
N GLU A 118 -7.51 -18.46 1.34
CA GLU A 118 -7.46 -17.94 2.72
C GLU A 118 -6.61 -16.68 2.88
N GLY A 119 -6.21 -16.06 1.77
CA GLY A 119 -5.31 -14.90 1.78
C GLY A 119 -5.90 -13.63 2.38
N LEU A 120 -7.23 -13.49 2.45
CA LEU A 120 -7.85 -12.25 2.96
C LEU A 120 -7.48 -11.96 4.41
N ALA A 121 -7.47 -12.97 5.29
CA ALA A 121 -7.09 -12.79 6.69
C ALA A 121 -5.63 -12.31 6.84
N LEU A 122 -4.72 -12.82 5.99
CA LEU A 122 -3.34 -12.36 5.94
C LEU A 122 -3.24 -10.90 5.50
N ILE A 123 -4.02 -10.49 4.49
CA ILE A 123 -4.05 -9.11 3.99
C ILE A 123 -4.56 -8.16 5.09
N GLU A 124 -5.64 -8.51 5.76
CA GLU A 124 -6.22 -7.73 6.85
C GLU A 124 -5.21 -7.55 7.99
N LEU A 125 -4.57 -8.63 8.44
CA LEU A 125 -3.54 -8.58 9.49
C LEU A 125 -2.39 -7.64 9.13
N VAL A 126 -1.78 -7.81 7.94
CA VAL A 126 -0.65 -6.98 7.50
C VAL A 126 -1.07 -5.53 7.32
N THR A 127 -2.30 -5.28 6.87
CA THR A 127 -2.82 -3.92 6.71
C THR A 127 -3.03 -3.24 8.06
N ASP A 128 -3.56 -3.95 9.06
CA ASP A 128 -3.72 -3.41 10.41
C ASP A 128 -2.37 -3.02 11.04
N GLU A 129 -1.34 -3.86 10.86
CA GLU A 129 0.03 -3.52 11.28
C GLU A 129 0.58 -2.28 10.54
N ALA A 130 0.34 -2.18 9.23
CA ALA A 130 0.76 -1.04 8.43
C ALA A 130 0.02 0.25 8.85
N ILE A 131 -1.28 0.17 9.15
CA ILE A 131 -2.08 1.29 9.65
C ILE A 131 -1.53 1.77 11.00
N ALA A 132 -1.22 0.86 11.92
CA ALA A 132 -0.63 1.21 13.22
C ALA A 132 0.71 1.95 13.04
N ALA A 133 1.57 1.49 12.12
CA ALA A 133 2.84 2.14 11.82
C ALA A 133 2.65 3.55 11.22
N ILE A 134 1.73 3.73 10.27
CA ILE A 134 1.41 5.03 9.67
C ILE A 134 0.81 5.99 10.70
N CYS A 135 -0.05 5.51 11.60
CA CYS A 135 -0.58 6.30 12.70
C CYS A 135 0.53 6.79 13.65
N ALA A 136 1.50 5.94 13.96
CA ALA A 136 2.65 6.32 14.78
C ALA A 136 3.52 7.40 14.09
N GLU A 137 3.76 7.27 12.79
CA GLU A 137 4.44 8.29 11.97
C GLU A 137 3.68 9.62 12.00
N ALA A 138 2.36 9.59 11.80
CA ALA A 138 1.51 10.79 11.84
C ALA A 138 1.57 11.47 13.21
N CYS A 139 1.51 10.72 14.30
CA CYS A 139 1.66 11.27 15.66
C CYS A 139 3.01 11.96 15.85
N GLY A 140 4.09 11.35 15.33
CA GLY A 140 5.43 11.96 15.36
C GLY A 140 5.49 13.29 14.60
N ALA A 141 4.96 13.32 13.39
CA ALA A 141 4.90 14.50 12.54
C ALA A 141 4.07 15.63 13.20
N MET A 142 2.89 15.30 13.72
CA MET A 142 2.03 16.26 14.42
C MET A 142 2.72 16.85 15.67
N LYS A 143 3.41 16.03 16.45
CA LYS A 143 4.16 16.49 17.64
C LYS A 143 5.25 17.50 17.27
N VAL A 144 5.99 17.25 16.21
CA VAL A 144 7.01 18.18 15.70
C VAL A 144 6.38 19.46 15.18
N ALA A 145 5.32 19.36 14.36
CA ALA A 145 4.62 20.53 13.83
C ALA A 145 4.04 21.40 14.94
N HIS A 146 3.46 20.81 15.98
CA HIS A 146 2.96 21.54 17.15
C HIS A 146 4.09 22.28 17.87
N ALA A 147 5.21 21.62 18.18
CA ALA A 147 6.35 22.24 18.85
C ALA A 147 6.92 23.42 18.03
N MET A 148 7.06 23.25 16.73
CA MET A 148 7.50 24.32 15.82
C MET A 148 6.51 25.49 15.79
N THR A 149 5.21 25.23 15.80
CA THR A 149 4.16 26.25 15.80
C THR A 149 4.24 27.09 17.08
N VAL A 150 4.36 26.44 18.24
CA VAL A 150 4.49 27.11 19.55
C VAL A 150 5.75 27.99 19.55
N GLU A 151 6.89 27.46 19.12
CA GLU A 151 8.14 28.21 19.09
C GLU A 151 8.07 29.39 18.12
N TYR A 152 7.56 29.20 16.91
CA TYR A 152 7.36 30.28 15.96
C TYR A 152 6.47 31.38 16.51
N SER A 153 5.38 31.04 17.22
CA SER A 153 4.45 32.00 17.82
C SER A 153 5.10 32.88 18.91
N ARG A 154 6.14 32.39 19.57
CA ARG A 154 6.92 33.14 20.55
C ARG A 154 7.91 34.11 19.91
N GLN A 155 8.46 33.74 18.75
CA GLN A 155 9.49 34.52 18.06
C GLN A 155 8.90 35.58 17.11
N ARG A 156 7.83 35.23 16.38
CA ARG A 156 7.20 36.11 15.39
C ARG A 156 6.46 37.24 16.07
N LYS A 157 6.81 38.47 15.75
CA LYS A 157 6.15 39.69 16.24
C LYS A 157 5.25 40.30 15.15
N GLN A 158 4.06 40.71 15.53
CA GLN A 158 3.13 41.53 14.77
C GLN A 158 2.40 42.46 15.75
N PHE A 159 2.03 43.66 15.29
CA PHE A 159 1.36 44.67 16.14
C PHE A 159 2.16 44.99 17.43
N GLY A 160 3.49 44.92 17.34
CA GLY A 160 4.39 45.25 18.46
C GLY A 160 4.61 44.14 19.52
N VAL A 161 3.92 42.99 19.41
CA VAL A 161 4.01 41.88 20.37
C VAL A 161 4.24 40.52 19.66
N PRO A 162 4.75 39.49 20.37
CA PRO A 162 4.76 38.13 19.84
C PRO A 162 3.34 37.66 19.49
N ILE A 163 3.18 36.98 18.36
CA ILE A 163 1.84 36.53 17.93
C ILE A 163 1.21 35.52 18.89
N GLY A 164 2.03 34.76 19.64
CA GLY A 164 1.58 33.86 20.68
C GLY A 164 0.89 34.54 21.89
N SER A 165 0.94 35.87 21.98
CA SER A 165 0.16 36.61 22.99
C SER A 165 -1.34 36.75 22.61
N PHE A 166 -1.70 36.52 21.36
CA PHE A 166 -3.09 36.58 20.92
C PHE A 166 -3.85 35.30 21.33
N GLN A 167 -4.90 35.46 22.11
CA GLN A 167 -5.67 34.38 22.72
C GLN A 167 -6.23 33.40 21.68
N VAL A 168 -6.63 33.89 20.50
CA VAL A 168 -7.12 33.04 19.42
C VAL A 168 -6.08 32.03 18.95
N LEU A 169 -4.78 32.38 18.92
CA LEU A 169 -3.70 31.45 18.56
C LEU A 169 -3.38 30.50 19.70
N GLN A 170 -3.48 30.97 20.96
CA GLN A 170 -3.28 30.10 22.12
C GLN A 170 -4.33 28.98 22.13
N HIS A 171 -5.62 29.30 21.90
CA HIS A 171 -6.69 28.30 21.81
C HIS A 171 -6.41 27.30 20.69
N ARG A 172 -6.02 27.76 19.50
CA ARG A 172 -5.70 26.87 18.38
C ARG A 172 -4.52 25.93 18.69
N MET A 173 -3.48 26.43 19.38
CA MET A 173 -2.35 25.57 19.77
C MET A 173 -2.73 24.55 20.85
N VAL A 174 -3.69 24.86 21.73
CA VAL A 174 -4.25 23.90 22.68
C VAL A 174 -5.07 22.83 21.97
N ASP A 175 -5.89 23.21 20.96
CA ASP A 175 -6.67 22.26 20.18
C ASP A 175 -5.78 21.28 19.36
N MET A 176 -4.54 21.68 19.06
CA MET A 176 -3.56 20.85 18.34
C MET A 176 -2.80 19.87 19.26
N TYR A 177 -2.77 20.11 20.57
CA TYR A 177 -2.06 19.29 21.55
C TYR A 177 -2.86 18.08 21.98
#